data_9621a0a501a1a8d3cff2ded5cc8c4d5a
#
_entry.id   9621a0a501a1a8d3cff2ded5cc8c4d5a
#
_cell.length_a   1.000
_cell.length_b   1.000
_cell.length_c   1.000
_cell.angle_alpha   90.00
_cell.angle_beta   90.00
_cell.angle_gamma   90.00
#
_symmetry.space_group_name_H-M   'P 1'
#
loop_
_entity.id
_entity.type
_entity.pdbx_description
1 polymer ?
#
loop_
_entity_poly.entity_id
_entity_poly.type
_entity_poly.pdbx_seq_one_letter_code
_entity_poly.pdbx_strand_id
1 'polypeptide(L)'
;MPFAGHPNVGAGFLLSCFPNLIPGNYSKNKMVFEEIAGLVNVIPQYNGATVVGSKIEAPNKFHKLETVPKSAIQNCIETNEGSIITSNDPPVVAGVGLDFVIAEVQNQEILNNARCNISAFSEADKNFSYGDDFFSLMIYYRGNQQNIFARVFAPLSGIVEDAATGSACGALGALLASQNNDRNNKYNYKIHQGEMIGRPSLINVSILKEKAKLKELIFQVNVF
;
A
#
# COMPACT_ATOMS: atom_id res chain seq x y z
N MET A 1 3.70 -10.37 11.39
CA MET A 1 3.29 -9.17 10.63
C MET A 1 2.34 -8.36 11.51
N PRO A 2 2.66 -7.10 11.84
CA PRO A 2 1.84 -6.28 12.73
C PRO A 2 0.47 -5.90 12.17
N PHE A 3 0.36 -5.80 10.84
CA PHE A 3 -0.86 -5.41 10.13
C PHE A 3 -0.95 -6.10 8.77
N ALA A 4 -2.15 -6.54 8.40
CA ALA A 4 -2.40 -7.25 7.15
C ALA A 4 -3.59 -6.65 6.36
N GLY A 5 -3.32 -5.84 5.35
CA GLY A 5 -4.35 -5.12 4.59
C GLY A 5 -5.38 -6.00 3.90
N HIS A 6 -4.96 -6.77 2.90
CA HIS A 6 -5.90 -7.58 2.11
C HIS A 6 -6.55 -8.75 2.88
N PRO A 7 -5.91 -9.41 3.87
CA PRO A 7 -6.58 -10.40 4.70
C PRO A 7 -7.74 -9.80 5.49
N ASN A 8 -7.62 -8.59 6.02
CA ASN A 8 -8.71 -7.89 6.71
C ASN A 8 -9.89 -7.58 5.78
N VAL A 9 -9.59 -7.15 4.55
CA VAL A 9 -10.63 -6.94 3.53
C VAL A 9 -11.36 -8.26 3.25
N GLY A 10 -10.63 -9.36 3.05
CA GLY A 10 -11.19 -10.69 2.81
C GLY A 10 -12.02 -11.22 3.99
N ALA A 11 -11.49 -11.10 5.21
CA ALA A 11 -12.20 -11.50 6.43
C ALA A 11 -13.47 -10.67 6.63
N GLY A 12 -13.41 -9.36 6.43
CA GLY A 12 -14.56 -8.48 6.53
C GLY A 12 -15.65 -8.81 5.52
N PHE A 13 -15.28 -9.12 4.28
CA PHE A 13 -16.21 -9.60 3.26
C PHE A 13 -16.85 -10.93 3.68
N LEU A 14 -16.05 -11.91 4.07
CA LEU A 14 -16.53 -13.25 4.46
C LEU A 14 -17.51 -13.17 5.64
N LEU A 15 -17.16 -12.46 6.70
CA LEU A 15 -18.01 -12.29 7.87
C LEU A 15 -19.31 -11.55 7.55
N SER A 16 -19.29 -10.65 6.58
CA SER A 16 -20.49 -9.96 6.13
C SER A 16 -21.42 -10.86 5.33
N CYS A 17 -20.85 -11.79 4.54
CA CYS A 17 -21.62 -12.80 3.81
C CYS A 17 -22.20 -13.89 4.76
N PHE A 18 -21.46 -14.23 5.81
CA PHE A 18 -21.79 -15.33 6.73
C PHE A 18 -21.76 -14.84 8.19
N PRO A 19 -22.75 -14.03 8.61
CA PRO A 19 -22.73 -13.38 9.94
C PRO A 19 -22.78 -14.35 11.12
N ASN A 20 -23.14 -15.60 10.90
CA ASN A 20 -23.19 -16.67 11.90
C ASN A 20 -21.86 -17.45 12.04
N LEU A 21 -20.84 -17.09 11.26
CA LEU A 21 -19.56 -17.80 11.25
C LEU A 21 -18.80 -17.67 12.58
N ILE A 22 -18.95 -16.53 13.25
CA ILE A 22 -18.37 -16.26 14.55
C ILE A 22 -19.49 -15.83 15.52
N PRO A 23 -19.55 -16.34 16.77
CA PRO A 23 -20.51 -15.86 17.76
C PRO A 23 -20.29 -14.36 18.05
N GLY A 24 -21.35 -13.58 18.06
CA GLY A 24 -21.32 -12.17 18.40
C GLY A 24 -22.33 -11.33 17.63
N ASN A 25 -22.55 -10.12 18.09
CA ASN A 25 -23.35 -9.14 17.38
C ASN A 25 -22.43 -8.22 16.58
N TYR A 26 -22.40 -8.37 15.27
CA TYR A 26 -21.67 -7.45 14.41
C TYR A 26 -22.59 -6.33 13.95
N SER A 27 -22.07 -5.12 13.96
CA SER A 27 -22.70 -4.05 13.19
C SER A 27 -22.58 -4.36 11.71
N LYS A 28 -23.71 -4.35 10.99
CA LYS A 28 -23.72 -4.47 9.53
C LYS A 28 -22.92 -3.36 8.83
N ASN A 29 -22.64 -2.28 9.54
CA ASN A 29 -21.99 -1.10 8.96
C ASN A 29 -20.50 -1.02 9.24
N LYS A 30 -20.02 -1.69 10.31
CA LYS A 30 -18.62 -1.60 10.74
C LYS A 30 -18.25 -2.76 11.66
N MET A 31 -17.13 -3.39 11.39
CA MET A 31 -16.45 -4.33 12.28
C MET A 31 -15.15 -3.70 12.78
N VAL A 32 -14.65 -4.16 13.91
CA VAL A 32 -13.35 -3.75 14.46
C VAL A 32 -12.55 -5.01 14.69
N PHE A 33 -11.39 -5.10 14.03
CA PHE A 33 -10.45 -6.19 14.22
C PHE A 33 -9.29 -5.70 15.09
N GLU A 34 -8.85 -6.55 16.01
CA GLU A 34 -7.68 -6.27 16.85
C GLU A 34 -6.46 -6.96 16.25
N GLU A 35 -5.42 -6.18 16.00
CA GLU A 35 -4.12 -6.61 15.48
C GLU A 35 -2.97 -6.01 16.30
N ILE A 36 -1.75 -6.48 16.09
CA ILE A 36 -0.56 -5.94 16.76
C ILE A 36 -0.40 -4.43 16.49
N ALA A 37 -0.70 -3.99 15.27
CA ALA A 37 -0.66 -2.57 14.90
C ALA A 37 -1.81 -1.72 15.50
N GLY A 38 -2.78 -2.34 16.19
CA GLY A 38 -3.92 -1.67 16.81
C GLY A 38 -5.27 -2.11 16.26
N LEU A 39 -6.29 -1.27 16.51
CA LEU A 39 -7.66 -1.55 16.07
C LEU A 39 -7.85 -1.14 14.60
N VAL A 40 -8.30 -2.08 13.78
CA VAL A 40 -8.57 -1.89 12.36
C VAL A 40 -10.08 -1.83 12.13
N ASN A 41 -10.54 -0.71 11.62
CA ASN A 41 -11.93 -0.54 11.23
C ASN A 41 -12.17 -1.17 9.86
N VAL A 42 -13.09 -2.13 9.79
CA VAL A 42 -13.49 -2.83 8.57
C VAL A 42 -14.93 -2.48 8.23
N ILE A 43 -15.13 -1.97 7.04
CA ILE A 43 -16.41 -1.40 6.58
C ILE A 43 -16.94 -2.24 5.42
N PRO A 44 -17.97 -3.06 5.62
CA PRO A 44 -18.59 -3.82 4.55
C PRO A 44 -19.16 -2.92 3.45
N GLN A 45 -19.10 -3.39 2.22
CA GLN A 45 -19.65 -2.71 1.05
C GLN A 45 -20.85 -3.49 0.53
N TYR A 46 -21.95 -2.78 0.32
CA TYR A 46 -23.21 -3.36 -0.14
C TYR A 46 -23.63 -2.74 -1.48
N ASN A 47 -24.20 -3.58 -2.34
CA ASN A 47 -25.02 -3.18 -3.48
C ASN A 47 -26.44 -3.68 -3.24
N GLY A 48 -27.32 -2.79 -2.78
CA GLY A 48 -28.62 -3.18 -2.21
C GLY A 48 -28.42 -4.05 -0.96
N ALA A 49 -28.94 -5.28 -0.98
CA ALA A 49 -28.79 -6.24 0.11
C ALA A 49 -27.56 -7.16 -0.04
N THR A 50 -26.86 -7.10 -1.17
CA THR A 50 -25.75 -8.00 -1.49
C THR A 50 -24.42 -7.40 -1.01
N VAL A 51 -23.63 -8.17 -0.26
CA VAL A 51 -22.25 -7.81 0.09
C VAL A 51 -21.37 -7.94 -1.16
N VAL A 52 -20.68 -6.87 -1.53
CA VAL A 52 -19.81 -6.83 -2.73
C VAL A 52 -18.33 -6.64 -2.40
N GLY A 53 -17.99 -6.46 -1.14
CA GLY A 53 -16.62 -6.29 -0.70
C GLY A 53 -16.54 -5.72 0.72
N SER A 54 -15.35 -5.33 1.12
CA SER A 54 -15.14 -4.51 2.31
C SER A 54 -14.00 -3.51 2.09
N LYS A 55 -13.94 -2.51 2.96
CA LYS A 55 -12.88 -1.50 3.02
C LYS A 55 -12.29 -1.51 4.41
N ILE A 56 -11.06 -1.05 4.54
CA ILE A 56 -10.44 -0.83 5.84
C ILE A 56 -9.93 0.61 5.96
N GLU A 57 -10.00 1.14 7.17
CA GLU A 57 -9.30 2.35 7.56
C GLU A 57 -7.89 1.97 8.01
N ALA A 58 -6.90 2.75 7.62
CA ALA A 58 -5.53 2.52 8.07
C ALA A 58 -5.44 2.61 9.60
N PRO A 59 -4.76 1.65 10.28
CA PRO A 59 -4.69 1.63 11.74
C PRO A 59 -3.91 2.80 12.31
N ASN A 60 -2.89 3.26 11.59
CA ASN A 60 -2.00 4.32 12.02
C ASN A 60 -2.09 5.56 11.12
N LYS A 61 -1.70 6.70 11.67
CA LYS A 61 -1.54 7.93 10.90
C LYS A 61 -0.38 7.77 9.92
N PHE A 62 -0.55 8.36 8.75
CA PHE A 62 0.55 8.47 7.78
C PHE A 62 1.76 9.16 8.42
N HIS A 63 2.91 8.57 8.21
CA HIS A 63 4.20 9.14 8.54
C HIS A 63 5.17 8.97 7.38
N LYS A 64 6.13 9.88 7.33
CA LYS A 64 7.22 9.92 6.37
C LYS A 64 8.51 10.06 7.18
N LEU A 65 9.45 9.15 6.93
CA LEU A 65 10.74 9.11 7.60
C LEU A 65 11.83 9.63 6.68
N GLU A 66 12.99 9.03 6.71
CA GLU A 66 14.14 9.46 5.92
C GLU A 66 14.10 9.00 4.46
N THR A 67 14.94 9.60 3.66
CA THR A 67 15.10 9.29 2.24
C THR A 67 16.12 8.18 2.04
N VAL A 68 15.90 7.35 1.02
CA VAL A 68 16.80 6.28 0.62
C VAL A 68 17.49 6.67 -0.69
N PRO A 69 18.82 6.46 -0.82
CA PRO A 69 19.52 6.75 -2.06
C PRO A 69 18.94 6.00 -3.26
N LYS A 70 18.74 6.71 -4.38
CA LYS A 70 18.25 6.10 -5.63
C LYS A 70 19.08 4.90 -6.08
N SER A 71 20.39 4.91 -5.83
CA SER A 71 21.29 3.80 -6.16
C SER A 71 20.97 2.51 -5.41
N ALA A 72 20.52 2.60 -4.15
CA ALA A 72 20.07 1.43 -3.40
C ALA A 72 18.83 0.81 -4.06
N ILE A 73 17.85 1.65 -4.47
CA ILE A 73 16.66 1.19 -5.17
C ILE A 73 17.01 0.55 -6.51
N GLN A 74 17.87 1.20 -7.30
CA GLN A 74 18.34 0.68 -8.60
C GLN A 74 18.98 -0.70 -8.47
N ASN A 75 19.80 -0.90 -7.45
CA ASN A 75 20.41 -2.20 -7.17
C ASN A 75 19.35 -3.26 -6.77
N CYS A 76 18.37 -2.89 -5.94
CA CYS A 76 17.31 -3.79 -5.50
C CYS A 76 16.44 -4.31 -6.66
N ILE A 77 16.24 -3.51 -7.71
CA ILE A 77 15.36 -3.87 -8.85
C ILE A 77 16.13 -4.07 -10.17
N GLU A 78 17.45 -4.16 -10.12
CA GLU A 78 18.34 -4.37 -11.29
C GLU A 78 18.06 -3.40 -12.45
N THR A 79 18.03 -2.10 -12.14
CA THR A 79 17.74 -1.07 -13.16
C THR A 79 18.87 -0.08 -13.31
N ASN A 80 18.85 0.67 -14.41
CA ASN A 80 19.93 1.57 -14.81
C ASN A 80 19.84 2.95 -14.14
N GLU A 81 20.91 3.71 -14.26
CA GLU A 81 20.95 5.11 -13.87
C GLU A 81 19.86 5.91 -14.64
N GLY A 82 19.19 6.83 -13.93
CA GLY A 82 18.09 7.62 -14.50
C GLY A 82 16.70 6.98 -14.38
N SER A 83 16.59 5.70 -13.99
CA SER A 83 15.30 5.00 -13.87
C SER A 83 14.41 5.50 -12.74
N ILE A 84 14.99 6.08 -11.69
CA ILE A 84 14.27 6.56 -10.50
C ILE A 84 14.08 8.08 -10.58
N ILE A 85 12.83 8.51 -10.47
CA ILE A 85 12.47 9.94 -10.41
C ILE A 85 12.74 10.45 -9.00
N THR A 86 13.38 11.61 -8.91
CA THR A 86 13.66 12.29 -7.64
C THR A 86 13.20 13.75 -7.62
N SER A 87 12.61 14.22 -8.73
CA SER A 87 12.17 15.61 -8.87
C SER A 87 10.94 15.96 -8.04
N ASN A 88 10.06 14.99 -7.81
CA ASN A 88 8.84 15.19 -7.01
C ASN A 88 9.12 14.87 -5.52
N ASP A 89 9.62 13.67 -5.27
CA ASP A 89 10.17 13.21 -4.00
C ASP A 89 11.28 12.20 -4.29
N PRO A 90 12.41 12.24 -3.56
CA PRO A 90 13.35 11.13 -3.58
C PRO A 90 12.70 9.88 -3.00
N PRO A 91 13.27 8.67 -3.26
CA PRO A 91 12.81 7.47 -2.58
C PRO A 91 12.77 7.71 -1.06
N VAL A 92 11.66 7.35 -0.43
CA VAL A 92 11.40 7.70 0.96
C VAL A 92 10.72 6.56 1.71
N VAL A 93 11.07 6.40 2.97
CA VAL A 93 10.36 5.51 3.89
C VAL A 93 9.06 6.16 4.32
N ALA A 94 7.95 5.48 4.13
CA ALA A 94 6.64 5.96 4.54
C ALA A 94 5.71 4.80 4.90
N GLY A 95 4.78 5.05 5.82
CA GLY A 95 3.89 4.03 6.32
C GLY A 95 2.56 4.54 6.85
N VAL A 96 1.63 3.59 7.03
CA VAL A 96 0.31 3.76 7.66
C VAL A 96 -0.01 2.57 8.58
N GLY A 97 1.02 1.86 9.01
CA GLY A 97 0.94 0.64 9.83
C GLY A 97 2.17 -0.24 9.64
N LEU A 98 2.59 -0.43 8.39
CA LEU A 98 3.88 -1.01 8.00
C LEU A 98 4.62 0.03 7.17
N ASP A 99 5.94 0.01 7.25
CA ASP A 99 6.81 0.91 6.53
C ASP A 99 7.31 0.29 5.23
N PHE A 100 7.33 1.11 4.19
CA PHE A 100 7.84 0.75 2.88
C PHE A 100 8.73 1.87 2.36
N VAL A 101 9.79 1.51 1.69
CA VAL A 101 10.47 2.46 0.81
C VAL A 101 9.62 2.63 -0.44
N ILE A 102 9.26 3.86 -0.75
CA ILE A 102 8.40 4.18 -1.90
C ILE A 102 9.23 4.98 -2.90
N ALA A 103 9.32 4.50 -4.14
CA ALA A 103 10.11 5.10 -5.21
C ALA A 103 9.32 5.20 -6.51
N GLU A 104 9.33 6.39 -7.14
CA GLU A 104 8.74 6.60 -8.46
C GLU A 104 9.72 6.21 -9.55
N VAL A 105 9.28 5.37 -10.51
CA VAL A 105 10.06 5.03 -11.70
C VAL A 105 9.62 5.85 -12.90
N GLN A 106 10.54 6.05 -13.85
CA GLN A 106 10.36 6.98 -14.96
C GLN A 106 9.21 6.58 -15.92
N ASN A 107 9.00 5.29 -16.12
CA ASN A 107 7.98 4.79 -17.04
C ASN A 107 7.56 3.36 -16.73
N GLN A 108 6.52 2.90 -17.42
CA GLN A 108 5.96 1.58 -17.24
C GLN A 108 6.91 0.47 -17.71
N GLU A 109 7.78 0.72 -18.66
CA GLU A 109 8.76 -0.26 -19.14
C GLU A 109 9.77 -0.60 -18.04
N ILE A 110 10.28 0.40 -17.32
CA ILE A 110 11.15 0.21 -16.16
C ILE A 110 10.41 -0.56 -15.07
N LEU A 111 9.16 -0.19 -14.77
CA LEU A 111 8.34 -0.90 -13.79
C LEU A 111 8.21 -2.39 -14.16
N ASN A 112 7.88 -2.69 -15.43
CA ASN A 112 7.64 -4.05 -15.88
C ASN A 112 8.92 -4.89 -15.89
N ASN A 113 10.06 -4.30 -16.25
CA ASN A 113 11.35 -4.99 -16.38
C ASN A 113 12.11 -5.12 -15.04
N ALA A 114 11.65 -4.49 -13.98
CA ALA A 114 12.29 -4.58 -12.66
C ALA A 114 12.41 -6.03 -12.18
N ARG A 115 13.59 -6.41 -11.70
CA ARG A 115 13.90 -7.75 -11.19
C ARG A 115 14.41 -7.67 -9.76
N CYS A 116 13.84 -8.47 -8.87
CA CYS A 116 14.23 -8.49 -7.47
C CYS A 116 15.64 -9.07 -7.29
N ASN A 117 16.57 -8.27 -6.78
CA ASN A 117 17.90 -8.70 -6.38
C ASN A 117 17.97 -8.87 -4.86
N ILE A 118 17.78 -10.09 -4.39
CA ILE A 118 17.71 -10.39 -2.94
C ILE A 118 18.98 -9.96 -2.20
N SER A 119 20.16 -10.09 -2.81
CA SER A 119 21.42 -9.67 -2.19
C SER A 119 21.45 -8.15 -1.96
N ALA A 120 20.96 -7.37 -2.92
CA ALA A 120 20.84 -5.93 -2.77
C ALA A 120 19.79 -5.52 -1.72
N PHE A 121 18.69 -6.27 -1.60
CA PHE A 121 17.72 -6.09 -0.52
C PHE A 121 18.38 -6.34 0.84
N SER A 122 19.16 -7.40 1.00
CA SER A 122 19.88 -7.70 2.24
C SER A 122 20.90 -6.62 2.61
N GLU A 123 21.52 -5.98 1.62
CA GLU A 123 22.43 -4.87 1.87
C GLU A 123 21.68 -3.57 2.22
N ALA A 124 20.57 -3.30 1.54
CA ALA A 124 19.71 -2.16 1.85
C ALA A 124 19.10 -2.26 3.26
N ASP A 125 18.70 -3.45 3.68
CA ASP A 125 18.14 -3.73 5.00
C ASP A 125 19.10 -3.33 6.14
N LYS A 126 20.39 -3.62 6.01
CA LYS A 126 21.41 -3.22 7.00
C LYS A 126 21.51 -1.71 7.22
N ASN A 127 21.15 -0.91 6.21
CA ASN A 127 21.34 0.52 6.20
C ASN A 127 20.05 1.32 6.35
N PHE A 128 18.90 0.74 5.99
CA PHE A 128 17.64 1.46 5.82
C PHE A 128 16.41 0.71 6.37
N SER A 129 16.58 -0.33 7.18
CA SER A 129 15.46 -0.96 7.89
C SER A 129 15.03 -0.12 9.10
N TYR A 130 13.74 -0.14 9.41
CA TYR A 130 13.15 0.63 10.49
C TYR A 130 12.37 -0.29 11.43
N GLY A 131 12.69 -0.21 12.71
CA GLY A 131 12.08 -1.05 13.73
C GLY A 131 12.43 -2.53 13.54
N ASP A 132 11.42 -3.40 13.72
CA ASP A 132 11.54 -4.85 13.58
C ASP A 132 11.17 -5.35 12.17
N ASP A 133 10.80 -4.45 11.25
CA ASP A 133 10.38 -4.79 9.90
C ASP A 133 11.59 -4.81 8.94
N PHE A 134 11.61 -5.80 8.04
CA PHE A 134 12.63 -5.88 6.98
C PHE A 134 12.40 -4.84 5.89
N PHE A 135 13.50 -4.44 5.24
CA PHE A 135 13.46 -3.56 4.09
C PHE A 135 12.49 -4.10 3.02
N SER A 136 11.44 -3.35 2.76
CA SER A 136 10.42 -3.63 1.77
C SER A 136 10.28 -2.44 0.82
N LEU A 137 10.19 -2.71 -0.48
CA LEU A 137 10.22 -1.69 -1.53
C LEU A 137 8.96 -1.70 -2.37
N MET A 138 8.32 -0.55 -2.47
CA MET A 138 7.29 -0.28 -3.47
C MET A 138 7.88 0.61 -4.56
N ILE A 139 7.85 0.16 -5.80
CA ILE A 139 8.10 1.00 -6.96
C ILE A 139 6.78 1.28 -7.68
N TYR A 140 6.62 2.50 -8.19
CA TYR A 140 5.39 2.87 -8.89
C TYR A 140 5.65 3.79 -10.09
N TYR A 141 4.72 3.75 -11.04
CA TYR A 141 4.64 4.64 -12.18
C TYR A 141 3.28 5.31 -12.23
N ARG A 142 3.24 6.63 -12.47
CA ARG A 142 1.99 7.39 -12.64
C ARG A 142 1.49 7.26 -14.05
N GLY A 143 0.37 6.55 -14.22
CA GLY A 143 -0.36 6.50 -15.47
C GLY A 143 -1.29 7.72 -15.66
N ASN A 144 -2.22 7.60 -16.59
CA ASN A 144 -3.20 8.64 -16.88
C ASN A 144 -4.37 8.60 -15.87
N GLN A 145 -4.99 9.75 -15.58
CA GLN A 145 -6.26 9.87 -14.86
C GLN A 145 -6.31 9.17 -13.48
N GLN A 146 -5.33 9.43 -12.60
CA GLN A 146 -5.26 8.85 -11.25
C GLN A 146 -5.01 7.33 -11.21
N ASN A 147 -4.73 6.69 -12.34
CA ASN A 147 -4.23 5.33 -12.37
C ASN A 147 -2.75 5.32 -12.03
N ILE A 148 -2.37 4.41 -11.15
CA ILE A 148 -1.00 4.18 -10.74
C ILE A 148 -0.72 2.69 -10.96
N PHE A 149 0.44 2.37 -11.48
CA PHE A 149 0.91 1.00 -11.62
C PHE A 149 2.03 0.79 -10.63
N ALA A 150 1.98 -0.28 -9.85
CA ALA A 150 2.92 -0.51 -8.77
C ALA A 150 3.34 -1.97 -8.67
N ARG A 151 4.55 -2.18 -8.13
CA ARG A 151 5.05 -3.48 -7.72
C ARG A 151 5.63 -3.37 -6.31
N VAL A 152 5.41 -4.39 -5.50
CA VAL A 152 5.89 -4.44 -4.12
C VAL A 152 6.77 -5.67 -3.93
N PHE A 153 7.98 -5.44 -3.45
CA PHE A 153 8.99 -6.47 -3.19
C PHE A 153 9.31 -6.51 -1.70
N ALA A 154 9.17 -7.68 -1.09
CA ALA A 154 9.50 -7.95 0.31
C ALA A 154 10.22 -9.30 0.46
N PRO A 155 11.34 -9.54 -0.26
CA PRO A 155 11.98 -10.86 -0.31
C PRO A 155 12.48 -11.33 1.04
N LEU A 156 12.89 -10.44 1.92
CA LEU A 156 13.39 -10.78 3.26
C LEU A 156 12.27 -11.22 4.20
N SER A 157 11.02 -10.86 3.91
CA SER A 157 9.81 -11.37 4.58
C SER A 157 9.27 -12.66 3.94
N GLY A 158 10.00 -13.27 3.01
CA GLY A 158 9.59 -14.49 2.33
C GLY A 158 8.66 -14.30 1.13
N ILE A 159 8.39 -13.06 0.73
CA ILE A 159 7.53 -12.70 -0.40
C ILE A 159 8.34 -11.93 -1.42
N VAL A 160 8.85 -12.62 -2.47
CA VAL A 160 9.68 -11.96 -3.49
C VAL A 160 8.93 -10.79 -4.13
N GLU A 161 7.67 -11.00 -4.51
CA GLU A 161 6.77 -9.96 -5.00
C GLU A 161 5.34 -10.24 -4.52
N ASP A 162 4.67 -9.22 -3.98
CA ASP A 162 3.29 -9.34 -3.49
C ASP A 162 2.29 -8.88 -4.56
N ALA A 163 1.18 -9.60 -4.66
CA ALA A 163 0.12 -9.31 -5.63
C ALA A 163 -0.77 -8.14 -5.23
N ALA A 164 -0.95 -7.90 -3.92
CA ALA A 164 -1.88 -6.89 -3.41
C ALA A 164 -1.47 -6.41 -2.02
N THR A 165 -0.79 -5.29 -1.92
CA THR A 165 -0.27 -4.73 -0.67
C THR A 165 -1.05 -3.48 -0.26
N GLY A 166 -2.17 -3.66 0.42
CA GLY A 166 -3.03 -2.55 0.83
C GLY A 166 -2.33 -1.48 1.68
N SER A 167 -1.44 -1.89 2.61
CA SER A 167 -0.66 -0.97 3.46
C SER A 167 0.30 -0.10 2.64
N ALA A 168 1.04 -0.68 1.69
CA ALA A 168 1.93 0.07 0.81
C ALA A 168 1.16 1.01 -0.12
N CYS A 169 0.04 0.54 -0.69
CA CYS A 169 -0.84 1.37 -1.51
C CYS A 169 -1.45 2.54 -0.71
N GLY A 170 -1.84 2.28 0.55
CA GLY A 170 -2.31 3.32 1.47
C GLY A 170 -1.23 4.35 1.77
N ALA A 171 0.00 3.91 2.05
CA ALA A 171 1.16 4.78 2.26
C ALA A 171 1.48 5.63 1.02
N LEU A 172 1.47 5.02 -0.18
CA LEU A 172 1.66 5.73 -1.45
C LEU A 172 0.56 6.79 -1.66
N GLY A 173 -0.72 6.44 -1.48
CA GLY A 173 -1.83 7.40 -1.63
C GLY A 173 -1.70 8.58 -0.67
N ALA A 174 -1.32 8.33 0.58
CA ALA A 174 -1.09 9.36 1.58
C ALA A 174 0.13 10.23 1.24
N LEU A 175 1.22 9.64 0.76
CA LEU A 175 2.40 10.35 0.28
C LEU A 175 2.02 11.32 -0.85
N LEU A 176 1.34 10.84 -1.88
CA LEU A 176 0.89 11.64 -3.02
C LEU A 176 -0.08 12.77 -2.60
N ALA A 177 -1.01 12.49 -1.70
CA ALA A 177 -1.93 13.51 -1.19
C ALA A 177 -1.19 14.57 -0.34
N SER A 178 -0.14 14.18 0.39
CA SER A 178 0.66 15.09 1.22
C SER A 178 1.44 16.12 0.40
N GLN A 179 1.83 15.78 -0.83
CA GLN A 179 2.55 16.66 -1.76
C GLN A 179 1.72 17.84 -2.28
N ASN A 180 0.39 17.71 -2.25
CA ASN A 180 -0.49 18.77 -2.71
C ASN A 180 -0.67 19.85 -1.64
N ASN A 181 -0.72 21.12 -2.05
CA ASN A 181 -0.88 22.25 -1.14
C ASN A 181 -2.34 22.55 -0.76
N ASP A 182 -3.29 21.73 -1.20
CA ASP A 182 -4.71 21.89 -0.88
C ASP A 182 -4.96 21.78 0.63
N ARG A 183 -5.80 22.64 1.14
CA ARG A 183 -6.20 22.61 2.57
C ARG A 183 -7.29 21.59 2.85
N ASN A 184 -8.24 21.44 1.91
CA ASN A 184 -9.36 20.52 2.00
C ASN A 184 -9.55 19.88 0.64
N ASN A 185 -9.40 18.56 0.56
CA ASN A 185 -9.62 17.82 -0.68
C ASN A 185 -9.83 16.34 -0.37
N LYS A 186 -10.45 15.64 -1.31
CA LYS A 186 -10.54 14.19 -1.32
C LYS A 186 -9.82 13.65 -2.54
N TYR A 187 -8.80 12.82 -2.30
CA TYR A 187 -8.02 12.17 -3.35
C TYR A 187 -8.47 10.72 -3.49
N ASN A 188 -8.60 10.24 -4.72
CA ASN A 188 -8.90 8.85 -5.02
C ASN A 188 -7.89 8.35 -6.03
N TYR A 189 -7.19 7.27 -5.68
CA TYR A 189 -6.21 6.63 -6.53
C TYR A 189 -6.64 5.21 -6.85
N LYS A 190 -6.40 4.78 -8.09
CA LYS A 190 -6.55 3.40 -8.55
C LYS A 190 -5.15 2.83 -8.77
N ILE A 191 -4.75 1.90 -7.90
CA ILE A 191 -3.41 1.33 -7.93
C ILE A 191 -3.52 -0.09 -8.45
N HIS A 192 -2.90 -0.33 -9.60
CA HIS A 192 -2.79 -1.62 -10.26
C HIS A 192 -1.52 -2.30 -9.78
N GLN A 193 -1.63 -3.53 -9.28
CA GLN A 193 -0.53 -4.31 -8.72
C GLN A 193 -0.68 -5.79 -9.12
N GLY A 194 0.42 -6.54 -9.12
CA GLY A 194 0.41 -7.99 -9.33
C GLY A 194 0.30 -8.45 -10.78
N GLU A 195 0.25 -7.55 -11.75
CA GLU A 195 0.13 -7.90 -13.18
C GLU A 195 1.33 -8.74 -13.64
N MET A 196 2.54 -8.37 -13.23
CA MET A 196 3.78 -9.03 -13.67
C MET A 196 3.97 -10.44 -13.11
N ILE A 197 3.23 -10.80 -12.06
CA ILE A 197 3.24 -12.16 -11.47
C ILE A 197 1.95 -12.94 -11.79
N GLY A 198 1.14 -12.45 -12.75
CA GLY A 198 -0.08 -13.12 -13.20
C GLY A 198 -1.22 -13.12 -12.18
N ARG A 199 -1.19 -12.21 -11.21
CA ARG A 199 -2.21 -12.03 -10.16
C ARG A 199 -2.68 -10.59 -10.09
N PRO A 200 -3.33 -10.08 -11.18
CA PRO A 200 -3.73 -8.68 -11.25
C PRO A 200 -4.68 -8.30 -10.12
N SER A 201 -4.41 -7.19 -9.51
CA SER A 201 -5.18 -6.64 -8.39
C SER A 201 -5.41 -5.15 -8.59
N LEU A 202 -6.56 -4.65 -8.19
CA LEU A 202 -6.88 -3.22 -8.16
C LEU A 202 -7.14 -2.78 -6.73
N ILE A 203 -6.31 -1.88 -6.24
CA ILE A 203 -6.44 -1.29 -4.92
C ILE A 203 -6.94 0.15 -5.07
N ASN A 204 -8.15 0.42 -4.57
CA ASN A 204 -8.70 1.77 -4.53
C ASN A 204 -8.31 2.41 -3.20
N VAL A 205 -7.63 3.56 -3.26
CA VAL A 205 -7.20 4.32 -2.09
C VAL A 205 -7.91 5.67 -2.08
N SER A 206 -8.56 6.01 -0.96
CA SER A 206 -9.25 7.28 -0.75
C SER A 206 -8.64 8.00 0.44
N ILE A 207 -8.19 9.23 0.25
CA ILE A 207 -7.58 10.08 1.27
C ILE A 207 -8.42 11.32 1.45
N LEU A 208 -8.87 11.56 2.68
CA LEU A 208 -9.50 12.83 3.05
C LEU A 208 -8.46 13.74 3.71
N LYS A 209 -8.32 14.93 3.16
CA LYS A 209 -7.47 16.00 3.71
C LYS A 209 -8.34 17.16 4.18
N GLU A 210 -8.19 17.54 5.44
CA GLU A 210 -8.88 18.66 6.04
C GLU A 210 -7.91 19.53 6.82
N LYS A 211 -8.04 20.86 6.67
CA LYS A 211 -7.16 21.84 7.31
C LYS A 211 -5.67 21.53 7.10
N ALA A 212 -5.33 21.11 5.88
CA ALA A 212 -3.99 20.70 5.46
C ALA A 212 -3.44 19.42 6.18
N LYS A 213 -4.29 18.64 6.86
CA LYS A 213 -3.91 17.38 7.52
C LYS A 213 -4.65 16.21 6.88
N LEU A 214 -3.98 15.09 6.72
CA LEU A 214 -4.62 13.84 6.33
C LEU A 214 -5.47 13.34 7.50
N LYS A 215 -6.77 13.09 7.27
CA LYS A 215 -7.75 12.74 8.30
C LYS A 215 -8.21 11.31 8.21
N GLU A 216 -8.54 10.86 7.01
CA GLU A 216 -8.94 9.50 6.75
C GLU A 216 -8.10 8.91 5.62
N LEU A 217 -7.78 7.66 5.78
CA LEU A 217 -7.13 6.84 4.76
C LEU A 217 -7.88 5.53 4.69
N ILE A 218 -8.57 5.32 3.59
CA ILE A 218 -9.38 4.12 3.34
C ILE A 218 -8.82 3.43 2.11
N PHE A 219 -8.67 2.12 2.18
CA PHE A 219 -8.34 1.32 1.00
C PHE A 219 -9.20 0.07 0.88
N GLN A 220 -9.46 -0.30 -0.35
CA GLN A 220 -10.20 -1.48 -0.75
C GLN A 220 -9.38 -2.26 -1.78
N VAL A 221 -9.27 -3.55 -1.59
CA VAL A 221 -8.56 -4.44 -2.50
C VAL A 221 -9.57 -5.26 -3.29
N ASN A 222 -9.44 -5.26 -4.61
CA ASN A 222 -10.13 -6.18 -5.51
C ASN A 222 -9.09 -7.06 -6.19
N VAL A 223 -9.22 -8.36 -6.06
CA VAL A 223 -8.37 -9.36 -6.72
C VAL A 223 -9.20 -10.03 -7.81
N PHE A 224 -8.65 -10.14 -9.02
CA PHE A 224 -9.32 -10.70 -10.19
C PHE A 224 -8.78 -12.06 -10.57
#